data_50754343fd0660766483919c4089d6ee
#
_entry.id   50754343fd0660766483919c4089d6ee
#
_cell.length_a   1.000
_cell.length_b   1.000
_cell.length_c   1.000
_cell.angle_alpha   90.00
_cell.angle_beta   90.00
_cell.angle_gamma   90.00
#
_symmetry.space_group_name_H-M   'P 1'
#
loop_
_entity.id
_entity.type
_entity.pdbx_description
1 polymer ?
#
loop_
_entity_poly.entity_id
_entity_poly.type
_entity_poly.pdbx_seq_one_letter_code
_entity_poly.pdbx_strand_id
1 'polypeptide(L)'
;CMAHSAMQIAFNEVGRQAITSDPNWRGGAYYGKARPEHGLAVARMVGHVTYLSEFSMHQKFGRKLQKAASNEDMFPQYSVESYLQHQGESFVRRFDPNAYLYITKALDNFDLLEGRAPEELLRDLKARFLVISFESDWLYPPSQSREMVRALNRSNAVVTYTNLETPYGHDSFLIQNPDFTRVLQNFLNTEYDSVSRQALV
;
A
#
# COMPACT_ATOMS: atom_id res chain seq x y z
N CYS A 1 -5.53 0.65 7.45
CA CYS A 1 -5.51 1.75 8.43
C CYS A 1 -6.91 2.39 8.52
N MET A 2 -7.16 3.12 9.60
CA MET A 2 -8.43 3.83 9.80
C MET A 2 -8.46 5.20 9.13
N ALA A 3 -7.31 5.82 8.97
CA ALA A 3 -7.07 7.05 8.22
C ALA A 3 -5.63 7.05 7.72
N HIS A 4 -5.33 7.80 6.66
CA HIS A 4 -3.96 7.99 6.22
C HIS A 4 -3.19 8.87 7.22
N SER A 5 -1.96 8.45 7.55
CA SER A 5 -1.01 9.26 8.30
C SER A 5 -0.44 10.39 7.44
N ALA A 6 0.18 11.37 8.08
CA ALA A 6 0.88 12.45 7.37
C ALA A 6 1.92 11.92 6.36
N MET A 7 2.60 10.82 6.66
CA MET A 7 3.57 10.19 5.75
C MET A 7 2.89 9.66 4.47
N GLN A 8 1.77 8.95 4.60
CA GLN A 8 1.01 8.42 3.46
C GLN A 8 0.44 9.54 2.60
N ILE A 9 -0.12 10.57 3.23
CA ILE A 9 -0.60 11.78 2.55
C ILE A 9 0.54 12.48 1.80
N ALA A 10 1.73 12.59 2.42
CA ALA A 10 2.90 13.20 1.79
C ALA A 10 3.36 12.43 0.54
N PHE A 11 3.44 11.09 0.58
CA PHE A 11 3.78 10.29 -0.59
C PHE A 11 2.73 10.42 -1.71
N ASN A 12 1.46 10.40 -1.36
CA ASN A 12 0.38 10.64 -2.32
C ASN A 12 0.49 12.02 -2.96
N GLU A 13 0.81 13.05 -2.17
CA GLU A 13 0.97 14.42 -2.69
C GLU A 13 2.15 14.55 -3.65
N VAL A 14 3.29 13.92 -3.36
CA VAL A 14 4.43 13.88 -4.30
C VAL A 14 4.00 13.27 -5.63
N GLY A 15 3.24 12.16 -5.61
CA GLY A 15 2.71 11.54 -6.82
C GLY A 15 1.73 12.44 -7.58
N ARG A 16 0.84 13.12 -6.87
CA ARG A 16 -0.10 14.09 -7.48
C ARG A 16 0.63 15.28 -8.10
N GLN A 17 1.61 15.82 -7.41
CA GLN A 17 2.44 16.92 -7.94
C GLN A 17 3.20 16.49 -9.19
N ALA A 18 3.75 15.27 -9.24
CA ALA A 18 4.40 14.77 -10.45
C ALA A 18 3.43 14.79 -11.66
N ILE A 19 2.18 14.33 -11.46
CA ILE A 19 1.17 14.30 -12.53
C ILE A 19 0.74 15.72 -12.92
N THR A 20 0.44 16.57 -11.95
CA THR A 20 -0.10 17.94 -12.22
C THR A 20 0.95 18.90 -12.77
N SER A 21 2.23 18.62 -12.55
CA SER A 21 3.35 19.37 -13.15
C SER A 21 3.72 18.89 -14.55
N ASP A 22 3.19 17.77 -15.01
CA ASP A 22 3.41 17.30 -16.39
C ASP A 22 2.70 18.25 -17.37
N PRO A 23 3.41 18.79 -18.40
CA PRO A 23 2.81 19.74 -19.37
C PRO A 23 1.57 19.18 -20.07
N ASN A 24 1.47 17.88 -20.19
CA ASN A 24 0.35 17.21 -20.84
C ASN A 24 -0.89 17.03 -19.94
N TRP A 25 -0.80 17.32 -18.63
CA TRP A 25 -1.94 17.19 -17.73
C TRP A 25 -3.08 18.17 -18.03
N ARG A 26 -2.75 19.43 -18.38
CA ARG A 26 -3.71 20.44 -18.87
C ARG A 26 -4.93 20.61 -17.97
N GLY A 27 -4.74 20.63 -16.65
CA GLY A 27 -5.87 20.72 -15.71
C GLY A 27 -6.82 19.52 -15.75
N GLY A 28 -6.36 18.35 -16.19
CA GLY A 28 -7.17 17.13 -16.35
C GLY A 28 -7.83 16.97 -17.72
N ALA A 29 -7.73 17.97 -18.63
CA ALA A 29 -8.38 17.98 -19.95
C ALA A 29 -7.46 17.42 -21.06
N TYR A 30 -6.88 16.23 -20.84
CA TYR A 30 -5.96 15.58 -21.79
C TYR A 30 -6.60 14.48 -22.65
N TYR A 31 -7.85 14.08 -22.41
CA TYR A 31 -8.51 13.05 -23.19
C TYR A 31 -8.57 13.41 -24.69
N GLY A 32 -8.17 12.44 -25.53
CA GLY A 32 -8.02 12.69 -26.98
C GLY A 32 -6.77 13.46 -27.39
N LYS A 33 -5.82 13.69 -26.44
CA LYS A 33 -4.55 14.39 -26.65
C LYS A 33 -3.42 13.58 -26.01
N ALA A 34 -2.18 14.13 -26.03
CA ALA A 34 -1.06 13.56 -25.27
C ALA A 34 -1.37 13.54 -23.78
N ARG A 35 -1.15 12.39 -23.15
CA ARG A 35 -1.41 12.14 -21.72
C ARG A 35 -0.22 12.55 -20.86
N PRO A 36 -0.42 12.90 -19.58
CA PRO A 36 0.67 13.17 -18.64
C PRO A 36 1.35 11.87 -18.18
N GLU A 37 1.97 11.17 -19.12
CA GLU A 37 2.55 9.84 -18.92
C GLU A 37 3.81 9.88 -18.06
N HIS A 38 4.61 10.93 -18.24
CA HIS A 38 5.84 11.11 -17.46
C HIS A 38 5.51 11.32 -15.98
N GLY A 39 4.57 12.22 -15.67
CA GLY A 39 4.12 12.48 -14.30
C GLY A 39 3.53 11.24 -13.64
N LEU A 40 2.70 10.48 -14.37
CA LEU A 40 2.13 9.22 -13.87
C LEU A 40 3.21 8.14 -13.63
N ALA A 41 4.21 8.06 -14.50
CA ALA A 41 5.34 7.14 -14.31
C ALA A 41 6.12 7.47 -13.03
N VAL A 42 6.44 8.76 -12.80
CA VAL A 42 7.12 9.20 -11.58
C VAL A 42 6.28 8.90 -10.32
N ALA A 43 4.97 9.17 -10.36
CA ALA A 43 4.06 8.82 -9.27
C ALA A 43 4.10 7.32 -8.94
N ARG A 44 4.17 6.46 -9.95
CA ARG A 44 4.31 5.01 -9.77
C ARG A 44 5.67 4.61 -9.19
N MET A 45 6.75 5.25 -9.60
CA MET A 45 8.09 5.01 -9.03
C MET A 45 8.09 5.28 -7.53
N VAL A 46 7.48 6.38 -7.08
CA VAL A 46 7.32 6.69 -5.65
C VAL A 46 6.58 5.56 -4.93
N GLY A 47 5.48 5.05 -5.49
CA GLY A 47 4.77 3.92 -4.93
C GLY A 47 5.67 2.69 -4.76
N HIS A 48 6.48 2.34 -5.77
CA HIS A 48 7.40 1.19 -5.68
C HIS A 48 8.51 1.36 -4.64
N VAL A 49 8.96 2.58 -4.38
CA VAL A 49 9.89 2.86 -3.27
C VAL A 49 9.22 2.54 -1.93
N THR A 50 7.94 2.86 -1.77
CA THR A 50 7.23 2.66 -0.49
C THR A 50 6.77 1.22 -0.25
N TYR A 51 6.64 0.40 -1.29
CA TYR A 51 6.14 -0.98 -1.16
C TYR A 51 7.19 -1.98 -0.69
N LEU A 52 8.47 -1.72 -1.00
CA LEU A 52 9.56 -2.62 -0.62
C LEU A 52 10.20 -2.16 0.69
N SER A 53 10.61 -3.11 1.52
CA SER A 53 11.46 -2.79 2.67
C SER A 53 12.87 -2.41 2.23
N GLU A 54 13.63 -1.74 3.13
CA GLU A 54 15.05 -1.47 2.91
C GLU A 54 15.84 -2.75 2.64
N PHE A 55 15.56 -3.81 3.40
CA PHE A 55 16.18 -5.12 3.22
C PHE A 55 15.91 -5.68 1.81
N SER A 56 14.65 -5.69 1.36
CA SER A 56 14.29 -6.17 0.03
C SER A 56 14.93 -5.35 -1.09
N MET A 57 14.97 -4.03 -0.94
CA MET A 57 15.66 -3.14 -1.88
C MET A 57 17.15 -3.47 -1.95
N HIS A 58 17.80 -3.65 -0.79
CA HIS A 58 19.22 -4.00 -0.74
C HIS A 58 19.50 -5.38 -1.34
N GLN A 59 18.73 -6.39 -1.00
CA GLN A 59 18.88 -7.75 -1.53
C GLN A 59 18.69 -7.80 -3.05
N LYS A 60 17.68 -7.10 -3.55
CA LYS A 60 17.33 -7.15 -4.97
C LYS A 60 18.28 -6.37 -5.83
N PHE A 61 18.69 -5.19 -5.42
CA PHE A 61 19.46 -4.25 -6.23
C PHE A 61 20.85 -3.96 -5.69
N GLY A 62 20.98 -3.74 -4.37
CA GLY A 62 22.22 -3.26 -3.75
C GLY A 62 22.72 -2.00 -4.46
N ARG A 63 24.01 -1.95 -4.76
CA ARG A 63 24.64 -0.91 -5.59
C ARG A 63 25.04 -1.44 -6.98
N LYS A 64 24.29 -2.38 -7.52
CA LYS A 64 24.59 -3.00 -8.83
C LYS A 64 24.35 -2.01 -9.95
N LEU A 65 25.31 -1.88 -10.85
CA LEU A 65 25.16 -1.12 -12.08
C LEU A 65 24.42 -1.95 -13.13
N GLN A 66 23.64 -1.29 -13.99
CA GLN A 66 22.92 -1.94 -15.10
C GLN A 66 23.90 -2.46 -16.16
N LYS A 67 24.96 -1.68 -16.45
CA LYS A 67 26.10 -2.05 -17.28
C LYS A 67 27.39 -1.73 -16.54
N ALA A 68 28.47 -2.39 -16.89
CA ALA A 68 29.77 -1.98 -16.39
C ALA A 68 30.01 -0.51 -16.78
N ALA A 69 30.22 0.34 -15.78
CA ALA A 69 30.51 1.75 -16.02
C ALA A 69 31.81 1.86 -16.86
N SER A 70 31.72 2.55 -17.99
CA SER A 70 32.95 3.00 -18.67
C SER A 70 33.46 4.26 -17.96
N ASN A 71 34.77 4.55 -18.09
CA ASN A 71 35.33 5.81 -17.53
C ASN A 71 34.77 7.07 -18.20
N GLU A 72 33.94 6.92 -19.22
CA GLU A 72 33.28 7.98 -19.98
C GLU A 72 31.84 8.22 -19.53
N ASP A 73 31.26 7.30 -18.72
CA ASP A 73 29.88 7.44 -18.22
C ASP A 73 29.83 8.41 -17.04
N MET A 74 29.45 9.65 -17.31
CA MET A 74 29.22 10.68 -16.28
C MET A 74 28.07 10.30 -15.33
N PHE A 75 27.11 9.53 -15.82
CA PHE A 75 25.90 9.11 -15.06
C PHE A 75 25.67 7.60 -15.20
N PRO A 76 26.43 6.75 -14.48
CA PRO A 76 26.23 5.31 -14.53
C PRO A 76 24.85 4.95 -13.96
N GLN A 77 24.08 4.15 -14.69
CA GLN A 77 22.73 3.75 -14.29
C GLN A 77 22.78 2.55 -13.32
N TYR A 78 22.16 2.70 -12.16
CA TYR A 78 21.99 1.60 -11.22
C TYR A 78 20.80 0.70 -11.61
N SER A 79 20.86 -0.56 -11.23
CA SER A 79 19.79 -1.52 -11.52
C SER A 79 18.44 -1.13 -10.91
N VAL A 80 18.43 -0.44 -9.76
CA VAL A 80 17.20 0.08 -9.13
C VAL A 80 16.56 1.18 -9.98
N GLU A 81 17.33 2.02 -10.66
CA GLU A 81 16.79 3.07 -11.53
C GLU A 81 16.07 2.46 -12.73
N SER A 82 16.69 1.49 -13.40
CA SER A 82 16.02 0.72 -14.48
C SER A 82 14.77 0.03 -14.03
N TYR A 83 14.77 -0.56 -12.83
CA TYR A 83 13.58 -1.18 -12.27
C TYR A 83 12.45 -0.17 -12.07
N LEU A 84 12.72 0.98 -11.47
CA LEU A 84 11.71 2.02 -11.24
C LEU A 84 11.15 2.56 -12.56
N GLN A 85 12.02 2.83 -13.55
CA GLN A 85 11.61 3.27 -14.88
C GLN A 85 10.67 2.26 -15.53
N HIS A 86 11.04 0.96 -15.54
CA HIS A 86 10.20 -0.10 -16.08
C HIS A 86 8.82 -0.18 -15.37
N GLN A 87 8.77 -0.04 -14.05
CA GLN A 87 7.52 -0.05 -13.29
C GLN A 87 6.64 1.17 -13.64
N GLY A 88 7.24 2.34 -13.81
CA GLY A 88 6.55 3.55 -14.26
C GLY A 88 5.94 3.37 -15.63
N GLU A 89 6.73 2.96 -16.63
CA GLU A 89 6.28 2.73 -18.01
C GLU A 89 5.18 1.67 -18.10
N SER A 90 5.31 0.58 -17.35
CA SER A 90 4.30 -0.49 -17.33
C SER A 90 2.97 -0.01 -16.74
N PHE A 91 3.02 0.87 -15.76
CA PHE A 91 1.83 1.43 -15.12
C PHE A 91 1.07 2.39 -16.02
N VAL A 92 1.77 3.25 -16.74
CA VAL A 92 1.20 4.23 -17.69
C VAL A 92 0.31 3.56 -18.74
N ARG A 93 0.65 2.36 -19.19
CA ARG A 93 -0.12 1.62 -20.22
C ARG A 93 -1.52 1.22 -19.75
N ARG A 94 -1.76 1.09 -18.44
CA ARG A 94 -2.97 0.50 -17.86
C ARG A 94 -3.71 1.38 -16.87
N PHE A 95 -3.16 2.56 -16.52
CA PHE A 95 -3.76 3.41 -15.52
C PHE A 95 -3.99 4.83 -16.02
N ASP A 96 -5.04 5.47 -15.54
CA ASP A 96 -5.40 6.83 -15.92
C ASP A 96 -4.89 7.85 -14.89
N PRO A 97 -4.23 8.93 -15.31
CA PRO A 97 -3.70 9.96 -14.41
C PRO A 97 -4.77 10.64 -13.55
N ASN A 98 -5.93 10.99 -14.12
CA ASN A 98 -7.01 11.60 -13.33
C ASN A 98 -7.57 10.61 -12.30
N ALA A 99 -7.72 9.32 -12.67
CA ALA A 99 -8.12 8.29 -11.73
C ALA A 99 -7.14 8.17 -10.55
N TYR A 100 -5.82 8.28 -10.81
CA TYR A 100 -4.81 8.30 -9.74
C TYR A 100 -5.01 9.50 -8.80
N LEU A 101 -5.24 10.70 -9.34
CA LEU A 101 -5.47 11.90 -8.53
C LEU A 101 -6.71 11.75 -7.64
N TYR A 102 -7.83 11.29 -8.22
CA TYR A 102 -9.08 11.12 -7.47
C TYR A 102 -8.99 10.03 -6.41
N ILE A 103 -8.43 8.87 -6.73
CA ILE A 103 -8.32 7.75 -5.80
C ILE A 103 -7.41 8.11 -4.64
N THR A 104 -6.22 8.67 -4.90
CA THR A 104 -5.30 9.06 -3.82
C THR A 104 -5.88 10.16 -2.95
N LYS A 105 -6.62 11.10 -3.52
CA LYS A 105 -7.28 12.15 -2.74
C LYS A 105 -8.44 11.60 -1.91
N ALA A 106 -9.21 10.67 -2.43
CA ALA A 106 -10.25 9.99 -1.68
C ALA A 106 -9.68 9.21 -0.49
N LEU A 107 -8.56 8.51 -0.69
CA LEU A 107 -7.84 7.80 0.38
C LEU A 107 -7.32 8.76 1.46
N ASP A 108 -6.77 9.91 1.06
CA ASP A 108 -6.28 10.91 2.02
C ASP A 108 -7.40 11.57 2.83
N ASN A 109 -8.58 11.74 2.23
CA ASN A 109 -9.74 12.32 2.89
C ASN A 109 -10.51 11.32 3.76
N PHE A 110 -10.25 10.03 3.60
CA PHE A 110 -10.92 9.01 4.38
C PHE A 110 -10.41 9.00 5.82
N ASP A 111 -11.33 9.19 6.75
CA ASP A 111 -11.14 8.97 8.19
C ASP A 111 -12.32 8.16 8.70
N LEU A 112 -12.07 6.94 9.14
CA LEU A 112 -13.11 6.04 9.63
C LEU A 112 -13.87 6.63 10.83
N LEU A 113 -13.16 7.30 11.71
CA LEU A 113 -13.75 7.78 12.96
C LEU A 113 -14.30 9.22 12.86
N GLU A 114 -13.72 10.06 11.99
CA GLU A 114 -14.08 11.47 11.84
C GLU A 114 -14.17 12.20 13.20
N GLY A 115 -13.24 11.88 14.12
CA GLY A 115 -13.22 12.43 15.48
C GLY A 115 -14.21 11.82 16.46
N ARG A 116 -15.04 10.86 16.05
CA ARG A 116 -16.00 10.15 16.94
C ARG A 116 -15.28 9.06 17.73
N ALA A 117 -15.86 8.69 18.86
CA ALA A 117 -15.35 7.57 19.64
C ALA A 117 -15.64 6.23 18.93
N PRO A 118 -14.67 5.28 18.90
CA PRO A 118 -14.89 3.98 18.31
C PRO A 118 -16.11 3.24 18.88
N GLU A 119 -16.35 3.37 20.18
CA GLU A 119 -17.44 2.75 20.90
C GLU A 119 -18.81 3.25 20.42
N GLU A 120 -18.85 4.46 19.91
CA GLU A 120 -20.08 5.03 19.35
C GLU A 120 -20.31 4.55 17.92
N LEU A 121 -19.27 4.64 17.08
CA LEU A 121 -19.37 4.34 15.66
C LEU A 121 -19.47 2.84 15.37
N LEU A 122 -18.76 2.01 16.12
CA LEU A 122 -18.56 0.59 15.83
C LEU A 122 -19.37 -0.35 16.77
N ARG A 123 -20.28 0.19 17.61
CA ARG A 123 -21.01 -0.57 18.64
C ARG A 123 -21.83 -1.75 18.12
N ASP A 124 -22.36 -1.61 16.91
CA ASP A 124 -23.29 -2.60 16.32
C ASP A 124 -22.63 -3.57 15.35
N LEU A 125 -21.30 -3.60 15.34
CA LEU A 125 -20.55 -4.52 14.48
C LEU A 125 -20.83 -5.97 14.85
N LYS A 126 -21.26 -6.74 13.84
CA LYS A 126 -21.47 -8.19 13.95
C LYS A 126 -20.32 -8.98 13.31
N ALA A 127 -19.52 -8.31 12.51
CA ALA A 127 -18.40 -8.94 11.82
C ALA A 127 -17.30 -9.36 12.81
N ARG A 128 -16.64 -10.44 12.48
CA ARG A 128 -15.41 -10.89 13.14
C ARG A 128 -14.22 -10.49 12.27
N PHE A 129 -13.17 -10.02 12.90
CA PHE A 129 -12.05 -9.40 12.20
C PHE A 129 -10.78 -10.22 12.37
N LEU A 130 -10.07 -10.45 11.27
CA LEU A 130 -8.67 -10.83 11.29
C LEU A 130 -7.85 -9.66 10.77
N VAL A 131 -7.01 -9.11 11.63
CA VAL A 131 -6.07 -8.03 11.28
C VAL A 131 -4.68 -8.63 11.22
N ILE A 132 -4.01 -8.50 10.07
CA ILE A 132 -2.64 -8.95 9.87
C ILE A 132 -1.79 -7.75 9.51
N SER A 133 -0.64 -7.60 10.16
CA SER A 133 0.39 -6.64 9.80
C SER A 133 1.71 -7.36 9.52
N PHE A 134 2.62 -6.67 8.85
CA PHE A 134 3.95 -7.18 8.54
C PHE A 134 5.00 -6.28 9.18
N GLU A 135 5.97 -6.87 9.91
CA GLU A 135 6.92 -6.10 10.70
C GLU A 135 7.73 -5.11 9.85
N SER A 136 8.05 -5.47 8.62
CA SER A 136 8.85 -4.63 7.71
C SER A 136 8.03 -3.64 6.88
N ASP A 137 6.70 -3.59 7.05
CA ASP A 137 5.84 -2.62 6.35
C ASP A 137 5.98 -1.24 6.97
N TRP A 138 6.71 -0.36 6.30
CA TRP A 138 6.92 1.01 6.75
C TRP A 138 5.93 2.01 6.13
N LEU A 139 5.19 1.59 5.07
CA LEU A 139 4.11 2.40 4.48
C LEU A 139 2.84 2.34 5.35
N TYR A 140 2.46 1.13 5.78
CA TYR A 140 1.38 0.88 6.73
C TYR A 140 1.93 0.13 7.95
N PRO A 141 2.65 0.82 8.84
CA PRO A 141 3.39 0.16 9.92
C PRO A 141 2.45 -0.55 10.90
N PRO A 142 2.95 -1.60 11.60
CA PRO A 142 2.17 -2.37 12.57
C PRO A 142 1.49 -1.53 13.65
N SER A 143 2.02 -0.34 13.95
CA SER A 143 1.40 0.61 14.88
C SER A 143 -0.01 1.02 14.48
N GLN A 144 -0.27 1.26 13.18
CA GLN A 144 -1.60 1.60 12.66
C GLN A 144 -2.57 0.42 12.76
N SER A 145 -2.10 -0.81 12.52
CA SER A 145 -2.90 -2.01 12.71
C SER A 145 -3.26 -2.22 14.18
N ARG A 146 -2.31 -2.00 15.10
CA ARG A 146 -2.57 -2.05 16.56
C ARG A 146 -3.56 -0.99 17.01
N GLU A 147 -3.54 0.20 16.41
CA GLU A 147 -4.52 1.25 16.69
C GLU A 147 -5.93 0.83 16.28
N MET A 148 -6.08 0.27 15.08
CA MET A 148 -7.35 -0.28 14.60
C MET A 148 -7.85 -1.41 15.51
N VAL A 149 -6.99 -2.33 15.94
CA VAL A 149 -7.33 -3.42 16.87
C VAL A 149 -7.81 -2.87 18.21
N ARG A 150 -7.17 -1.81 18.73
CA ARG A 150 -7.62 -1.16 19.97
C ARG A 150 -9.02 -0.53 19.81
N ALA A 151 -9.28 0.11 18.66
CA ALA A 151 -10.59 0.68 18.37
C ALA A 151 -11.69 -0.40 18.30
N LEU A 152 -11.42 -1.51 17.61
CA LEU A 152 -12.31 -2.68 17.54
C LEU A 152 -12.58 -3.29 18.92
N ASN A 153 -11.55 -3.49 19.73
CA ASN A 153 -11.67 -4.03 21.10
C ASN A 153 -12.52 -3.13 22.00
N ARG A 154 -12.34 -1.81 21.92
CA ARG A 154 -13.15 -0.83 22.69
C ARG A 154 -14.63 -0.86 22.30
N SER A 155 -14.93 -1.29 21.09
CA SER A 155 -16.29 -1.45 20.56
C SER A 155 -16.87 -2.86 20.80
N ASN A 156 -16.18 -3.71 21.56
CA ASN A 156 -16.53 -5.11 21.81
C ASN A 156 -16.62 -5.97 20.54
N ALA A 157 -15.98 -5.55 19.44
CA ALA A 157 -15.90 -6.37 18.24
C ALA A 157 -14.97 -7.56 18.47
N VAL A 158 -15.28 -8.69 17.85
CA VAL A 158 -14.41 -9.88 17.89
C VAL A 158 -13.27 -9.68 16.90
N VAL A 159 -12.05 -9.53 17.42
CA VAL A 159 -10.87 -9.29 16.61
C VAL A 159 -9.72 -10.22 16.97
N THR A 160 -9.13 -10.84 15.95
CA THR A 160 -7.86 -11.56 16.03
C THR A 160 -6.79 -10.70 15.37
N TYR A 161 -5.64 -10.57 16.01
CA TYR A 161 -4.51 -9.82 15.48
C TYR A 161 -3.24 -10.65 15.47
N THR A 162 -2.50 -10.55 14.38
CA THR A 162 -1.14 -11.08 14.29
C THR A 162 -0.23 -10.11 13.53
N ASN A 163 1.03 -10.06 13.95
CA ASN A 163 2.09 -9.35 13.24
C ASN A 163 3.09 -10.38 12.73
N LEU A 164 3.28 -10.45 11.43
CA LEU A 164 4.15 -11.44 10.81
C LEU A 164 5.52 -10.84 10.50
N GLU A 165 6.56 -11.56 10.86
CA GLU A 165 7.91 -11.22 10.48
C GLU A 165 8.15 -11.61 9.02
N THR A 166 8.31 -10.61 8.16
CA THR A 166 8.68 -10.79 6.75
C THR A 166 9.64 -9.69 6.33
N PRO A 167 10.55 -9.94 5.40
CA PRO A 167 11.49 -8.92 4.95
C PRO A 167 10.96 -8.08 3.76
N TYR A 168 9.73 -8.31 3.28
CA TYR A 168 9.30 -7.84 1.96
C TYR A 168 8.57 -6.49 1.96
N GLY A 169 8.38 -5.87 3.11
CA GLY A 169 7.67 -4.60 3.22
C GLY A 169 6.16 -4.75 3.01
N HIS A 170 5.54 -3.71 2.43
CA HIS A 170 4.11 -3.71 2.16
C HIS A 170 3.66 -4.85 1.24
N ASP A 171 4.47 -5.22 0.26
CA ASP A 171 4.16 -6.29 -0.70
C ASP A 171 4.17 -7.70 -0.09
N SER A 172 4.43 -7.86 1.20
CA SER A 172 4.49 -9.16 1.89
C SER A 172 3.25 -10.02 1.68
N PHE A 173 2.06 -9.41 1.59
CA PHE A 173 0.79 -10.15 1.37
C PHE A 173 0.63 -10.70 -0.06
N LEU A 174 1.43 -10.21 -1.01
CA LEU A 174 1.46 -10.67 -2.40
C LEU A 174 2.44 -11.82 -2.63
N ILE A 175 3.31 -12.07 -1.67
CA ILE A 175 4.36 -13.06 -1.77
C ILE A 175 3.91 -14.32 -1.02
N GLN A 176 4.18 -15.49 -1.61
CA GLN A 176 3.85 -16.75 -0.97
C GLN A 176 4.55 -16.85 0.39
N ASN A 177 3.75 -16.89 1.45
CA ASN A 177 4.20 -16.96 2.83
C ASN A 177 3.38 -18.03 3.58
N PRO A 178 4.01 -19.15 4.03
CA PRO A 178 3.32 -20.21 4.73
C PRO A 178 2.64 -19.77 6.02
N ASP A 179 3.24 -18.85 6.78
CA ASP A 179 2.67 -18.34 8.02
C ASP A 179 1.42 -17.48 7.76
N PHE A 180 1.47 -16.62 6.75
CA PHE A 180 0.30 -15.86 6.30
C PHE A 180 -0.85 -16.81 5.90
N THR A 181 -0.54 -17.81 5.08
CA THR A 181 -1.53 -18.79 4.61
C THR A 181 -2.12 -19.57 5.80
N ARG A 182 -1.29 -20.04 6.73
CA ARG A 182 -1.73 -20.77 7.93
C ARG A 182 -2.64 -19.93 8.82
N VAL A 183 -2.29 -18.67 9.08
CA VAL A 183 -3.11 -17.76 9.89
C VAL A 183 -4.47 -17.54 9.25
N LEU A 184 -4.50 -17.28 7.94
CA LEU A 184 -5.74 -17.08 7.20
C LEU A 184 -6.63 -18.33 7.22
N GLN A 185 -6.06 -19.51 6.93
CA GLN A 185 -6.80 -20.77 6.94
C GLN A 185 -7.36 -21.09 8.33
N ASN A 186 -6.57 -20.92 9.38
CA ASN A 186 -7.03 -21.18 10.75
C ASN A 186 -8.20 -20.27 11.13
N PHE A 187 -8.10 -18.98 10.81
CA PHE A 187 -9.20 -18.05 11.06
C PHE A 187 -10.47 -18.46 10.32
N LEU A 188 -10.37 -18.71 9.01
CA LEU A 188 -11.53 -19.10 8.20
C LEU A 188 -12.17 -20.41 8.66
N ASN A 189 -11.38 -21.43 9.01
CA ASN A 189 -11.89 -22.70 9.50
C ASN A 189 -12.62 -22.52 10.84
N THR A 190 -12.02 -21.75 11.78
CA THR A 190 -12.65 -21.46 13.08
C THR A 190 -13.98 -20.74 12.92
N GLU A 191 -14.05 -19.77 12.00
CA GLU A 191 -15.27 -19.01 11.75
C GLU A 191 -16.33 -19.87 11.05
N TYR A 192 -15.94 -20.68 10.07
CA TYR A 192 -16.84 -21.61 9.39
C TYR A 192 -17.49 -22.60 10.39
N ASP A 193 -16.69 -23.20 11.26
CA ASP A 193 -17.18 -24.13 12.28
C ASP A 193 -18.14 -23.45 13.26
N SER A 194 -17.87 -22.19 13.65
CA SER A 194 -18.73 -21.43 14.55
C SER A 194 -20.09 -21.12 13.94
N VAL A 195 -20.12 -20.71 12.67
CA VAL A 195 -21.37 -20.42 11.92
C VAL A 195 -22.16 -21.70 11.66
N SER A 196 -21.49 -22.77 11.27
CA SER A 196 -22.13 -24.07 11.02
C SER A 196 -22.83 -24.64 12.26
N ARG A 197 -22.23 -24.47 13.44
CA ARG A 197 -22.85 -24.91 14.72
C ARG A 197 -24.07 -24.07 15.09
N GLN A 198 -24.05 -22.75 14.79
CA GLN A 198 -25.20 -21.87 15.05
C GLN A 198 -26.38 -22.11 14.12
N ALA A 199 -26.14 -22.60 12.90
CA ALA A 199 -27.18 -22.93 11.93
C ALA A 199 -27.89 -24.27 12.22
N LEU A 200 -27.37 -25.09 13.15
CA LEU A 200 -27.91 -26.39 13.53
C LEU A 200 -28.74 -26.34 14.83
N VAL A 201 -28.89 -25.18 15.43
CA VAL A 201 -29.71 -24.89 16.61
C VAL A 201 -30.88 -23.98 16.24
#